data_2146c86475cea4b93077df6095eca702
#
_entry.id   2146c86475cea4b93077df6095eca702
#
_cell.length_a   1.000
_cell.length_b   1.000
_cell.length_c   1.000
_cell.angle_alpha   90.00
_cell.angle_beta   90.00
_cell.angle_gamma   90.00
#
_symmetry.space_group_name_H-M   'P 1'
#
loop_
_entity.id
_entity.type
_entity.pdbx_description
1 polymer ?
#
loop_
_entity_poly.entity_id
_entity_poly.type
_entity_poly.pdbx_seq_one_letter_code
_entity_poly.pdbx_strand_id
1 'polypeptide(L)'
;MIQWKKIILSTIAAIGIACFAGGTADAASVKIDEKTFPDVCVRTAVAQYDKNKDGVLSDQERDKVTGIDFDSALAQHYTEGHCVDFEGMQNFTDINSIYLDLRYKAKNNSYKYWNYRADNLTQCFPNAQRISIYWYGNQTISLKGTAVNARKISLYALQNGKLDYSLYAPNAQNVEICGKFTDTKKSYGQYFPDASEVILGETNIGGNNTLAGFKGLQTLYLSGKAITSLNFSPLKNNPIYSLSVERAACRSMDLSPLKTCKLKVLSLKDCEVNSLNFQPLATSPLHKLYVINCPLKKIDVSPLKNTLTELWLGTLQNTYFWEEINHKQTKPKYQLLDLSKMKKLKRVYACGVASLKTVKLKDTKTKQGIRSLLELHLYGTGIRTLDATGAKNLKRLFVGDRIRKLTVDKCKKLKEIGMINLGSKQTAAIKSSSVQHIQYQGKTLKKLSFSKCPKLYTLSIKCTKVGTVNLRSNKRLHYMTLNSKKTGKVVYPKVSTKGWHDCCDLVETNYYKNLDEYKNDPDAKGVYKEYVGYTLEYPTKILDISAWTSLNKTVKRCMFGYGDFDHEKCATKKIIINKKLRKADKKWIKKFAKKWHVKVVEKL
;
A
#
# COMPACT_ATOMS: atom_id res chain seq x y z
N MET A 1 3.30 -1.29 13.54
CA MET A 1 4.13 -0.32 14.28
C MET A 1 5.65 -0.46 14.09
N ILE A 2 6.14 -1.39 13.28
CA ILE A 2 7.61 -1.65 13.14
C ILE A 2 8.20 -1.21 11.78
N GLN A 3 7.38 -0.91 10.78
CA GLN A 3 7.89 -0.56 9.43
C GLN A 3 8.08 0.94 9.14
N TRP A 4 7.67 1.83 10.02
CA TRP A 4 7.86 3.28 9.84
C TRP A 4 9.28 3.77 10.17
N LYS A 5 10.10 2.96 10.88
CA LYS A 5 11.47 3.32 11.25
C LYS A 5 12.50 3.28 10.11
N LYS A 6 12.19 2.67 8.95
CA LYS A 6 13.16 2.52 7.84
C LYS A 6 13.11 3.63 6.78
N ILE A 7 12.13 4.53 6.82
CA ILE A 7 12.00 5.61 5.81
C ILE A 7 12.66 6.92 6.24
N ILE A 8 13.02 7.06 7.52
CA ILE A 8 13.57 8.33 8.05
C ILE A 8 15.11 8.41 7.95
N LEU A 9 15.80 7.34 7.55
CA LEU A 9 17.28 7.29 7.59
C LEU A 9 17.99 7.49 6.24
N SER A 10 17.31 7.85 5.16
CA SER A 10 17.95 7.92 3.83
C SER A 10 17.92 9.27 3.10
N THR A 11 17.75 10.39 3.80
CA THR A 11 17.84 11.71 3.14
C THR A 11 18.65 12.71 3.97
N ILE A 12 19.93 12.40 4.19
CA ILE A 12 20.93 13.38 4.57
C ILE A 12 22.11 13.20 3.61
N ALA A 13 22.08 13.93 2.49
CA ALA A 13 23.28 14.25 1.73
C ALA A 13 23.04 15.49 0.85
N ALA A 14 23.87 16.49 1.07
CA ALA A 14 24.32 17.53 0.17
C ALA A 14 23.34 18.63 -0.28
N ILE A 15 23.40 19.78 0.38
CA ILE A 15 23.30 21.09 -0.29
C ILE A 15 24.49 21.93 0.18
N GLY A 16 25.25 22.42 -0.79
CA GLY A 16 26.50 23.09 -0.61
C GLY A 16 26.43 24.47 0.05
N ILE A 17 27.47 24.78 0.73
CA ILE A 17 27.74 26.01 1.47
C ILE A 17 28.26 27.07 0.50
N ALA A 18 27.57 28.23 0.45
CA ALA A 18 28.18 29.46 -0.03
C ALA A 18 28.69 30.24 1.20
N CYS A 19 29.99 30.30 1.32
CA CYS A 19 30.66 31.13 2.33
C CYS A 19 30.53 32.62 2.01
N PHE A 20 29.90 33.39 2.91
CA PHE A 20 30.17 34.81 3.00
C PHE A 20 31.03 35.06 4.25
N ALA A 21 32.26 35.48 4.01
CA ALA A 21 33.15 36.00 5.05
C ALA A 21 32.65 37.39 5.51
N GLY A 22 32.30 37.47 6.77
CA GLY A 22 31.99 38.74 7.42
C GLY A 22 32.38 38.65 8.89
N GLY A 23 33.35 39.43 9.25
CA GLY A 23 33.78 39.92 10.56
C GLY A 23 33.66 39.01 11.77
N THR A 24 34.74 38.52 12.29
CA THR A 24 34.84 37.87 13.60
C THR A 24 34.54 38.87 14.72
N ALA A 25 33.31 38.91 15.20
CA ALA A 25 33.08 39.24 16.59
C ALA A 25 33.52 38.01 17.40
N ASP A 26 34.49 38.15 18.30
CA ASP A 26 34.83 37.11 19.28
C ASP A 26 33.59 36.73 20.06
N ALA A 27 32.97 35.61 19.72
CA ALA A 27 31.85 35.10 20.47
C ALA A 27 32.38 34.58 21.81
N ALA A 28 31.95 35.15 22.90
CA ALA A 28 32.45 34.85 24.24
C ALA A 28 32.24 33.36 24.58
N SER A 29 33.29 32.73 25.11
CA SER A 29 33.26 31.36 25.63
C SER A 29 32.11 31.20 26.65
N VAL A 30 31.41 30.04 26.65
CA VAL A 30 30.24 29.76 27.47
C VAL A 30 30.62 28.83 28.61
N LYS A 31 30.43 29.31 29.86
CA LYS A 31 30.67 28.50 31.06
C LYS A 31 29.60 27.41 31.24
N ILE A 32 30.05 26.22 31.63
CA ILE A 32 29.17 25.09 31.95
C ILE A 32 28.88 25.11 33.47
N ASP A 33 28.06 26.03 33.92
CA ASP A 33 27.74 26.22 35.31
C ASP A 33 26.19 26.30 35.52
N GLU A 34 25.75 26.36 36.77
CA GLU A 34 24.34 26.47 37.16
C GLU A 34 23.68 27.76 36.72
N LYS A 35 24.47 28.82 36.54
CA LYS A 35 23.96 30.13 36.13
C LYS A 35 23.64 30.10 34.63
N THR A 36 24.46 29.43 33.82
CA THR A 36 24.29 29.35 32.36
C THR A 36 23.32 28.23 31.95
N PHE A 37 23.45 27.07 32.60
CA PHE A 37 22.59 25.90 32.37
C PHE A 37 21.99 25.45 33.72
N PRO A 38 20.86 25.98 34.14
CA PRO A 38 20.26 25.68 35.45
C PRO A 38 19.97 24.19 35.66
N ASP A 39 19.57 23.50 34.62
CA ASP A 39 19.21 22.09 34.68
C ASP A 39 20.45 21.16 34.65
N VAL A 40 20.52 20.24 35.61
CA VAL A 40 21.65 19.31 35.75
C VAL A 40 21.73 18.33 34.56
N CYS A 41 20.58 17.91 34.01
CA CYS A 41 20.57 17.02 32.84
C CYS A 41 21.11 17.75 31.60
N VAL A 42 20.72 19.00 31.41
CA VAL A 42 21.21 19.86 30.32
C VAL A 42 22.71 20.11 30.49
N ARG A 43 23.17 20.51 31.72
CA ARG A 43 24.61 20.69 31.99
C ARG A 43 25.42 19.42 31.67
N THR A 44 24.93 18.26 32.12
CA THR A 44 25.62 16.98 31.88
C THR A 44 25.67 16.64 30.39
N ALA A 45 24.59 16.89 29.66
CA ALA A 45 24.55 16.66 28.22
C ALA A 45 25.52 17.61 27.47
N VAL A 46 25.55 18.87 27.87
CA VAL A 46 26.43 19.91 27.29
C VAL A 46 27.90 19.64 27.59
N ALA A 47 28.22 19.20 28.82
CA ALA A 47 29.61 18.89 29.23
C ALA A 47 30.30 17.81 28.38
N GLN A 48 29.55 17.00 27.61
CA GLN A 48 30.13 16.02 26.69
C GLN A 48 30.88 16.67 25.51
N TYR A 49 30.63 17.95 25.22
CA TYR A 49 31.22 18.71 24.15
C TYR A 49 32.44 19.53 24.61
N ASP A 50 32.66 19.69 25.90
CA ASP A 50 33.84 20.21 26.50
C ASP A 50 34.96 19.16 26.39
N LYS A 51 35.84 19.30 25.38
CA LYS A 51 36.85 18.30 25.06
C LYS A 51 38.07 18.40 25.93
N ASN A 52 38.43 19.61 26.34
CA ASN A 52 39.60 19.88 27.20
C ASN A 52 39.27 19.81 28.69
N LYS A 53 37.96 19.71 29.04
CA LYS A 53 37.41 19.60 30.40
C LYS A 53 37.79 20.78 31.30
N ASP A 54 37.83 21.98 30.75
CA ASP A 54 38.10 23.20 31.51
C ASP A 54 36.85 23.85 32.09
N GLY A 55 35.65 23.28 31.87
CA GLY A 55 34.35 23.77 32.32
C GLY A 55 33.81 24.92 31.46
N VAL A 56 34.37 25.14 30.30
CA VAL A 56 34.00 26.19 29.36
C VAL A 56 33.89 25.63 27.94
N LEU A 57 32.88 26.04 27.24
CA LEU A 57 32.78 25.72 25.80
C LEU A 57 33.36 26.87 24.99
N SER A 58 34.46 26.61 24.33
CA SER A 58 35.06 27.50 23.32
C SER A 58 34.15 27.57 22.07
N ASP A 59 34.34 28.58 21.23
CA ASP A 59 33.62 28.69 19.96
C ASP A 59 33.81 27.46 19.07
N GLN A 60 35.04 26.92 19.00
CA GLN A 60 35.34 25.71 18.23
C GLN A 60 34.61 24.46 18.73
N GLU A 61 34.29 24.39 20.01
CA GLU A 61 33.51 23.29 20.58
C GLU A 61 32.03 23.49 20.35
N ARG A 62 31.50 24.71 20.48
CA ARG A 62 30.09 25.05 20.22
C ARG A 62 29.71 24.85 18.76
N ASP A 63 30.54 25.32 17.82
CA ASP A 63 30.29 25.22 16.38
C ASP A 63 30.18 23.77 15.87
N LYS A 64 30.69 22.81 16.66
CA LYS A 64 30.56 21.39 16.37
C LYS A 64 29.25 20.77 16.90
N VAL A 65 28.48 21.52 17.67
CA VAL A 65 27.24 21.02 18.30
C VAL A 65 26.04 21.29 17.39
N THR A 66 25.74 20.34 16.54
CA THR A 66 24.54 20.40 15.67
C THR A 66 23.32 19.72 16.25
N GLY A 67 23.48 19.00 17.38
CA GLY A 67 22.43 18.34 18.15
C GLY A 67 22.98 17.84 19.48
N ILE A 68 22.15 17.68 20.47
CA ILE A 68 22.53 17.17 21.81
C ILE A 68 21.67 15.96 22.14
N ASP A 69 22.31 14.90 22.63
CA ASP A 69 21.65 13.72 23.18
C ASP A 69 21.44 13.91 24.69
N PHE A 70 20.20 14.06 25.09
CA PHE A 70 19.80 14.18 26.48
C PHE A 70 19.53 12.84 27.15
N ASP A 71 19.38 11.74 26.41
CA ASP A 71 18.96 10.44 26.96
C ASP A 71 19.97 9.90 27.97
N SER A 72 21.26 10.03 27.69
CA SER A 72 22.33 9.59 28.60
C SER A 72 22.37 10.41 29.89
N ALA A 73 22.20 11.72 29.79
CA ALA A 73 22.20 12.65 30.93
C ALA A 73 20.93 12.47 31.80
N LEU A 74 19.79 12.26 31.16
CA LEU A 74 18.54 11.93 31.84
C LEU A 74 18.62 10.61 32.61
N ALA A 75 19.25 9.59 32.03
CA ALA A 75 19.45 8.31 32.71
C ALA A 75 20.30 8.42 33.98
N GLN A 76 21.17 9.41 34.08
CA GLN A 76 22.03 9.64 35.22
C GLN A 76 21.37 10.47 36.32
N HIS A 77 20.65 11.51 35.96
CA HIS A 77 20.20 12.56 36.92
C HIS A 77 18.68 12.68 37.06
N TYR A 78 17.90 11.96 36.23
CA TYR A 78 16.46 12.08 36.28
C TYR A 78 15.89 11.49 37.57
N THR A 79 15.11 12.30 38.27
CA THR A 79 14.23 11.91 39.39
C THR A 79 12.76 12.03 38.96
N GLU A 80 11.89 11.21 39.55
CA GLU A 80 10.47 11.26 39.22
C GLU A 80 9.88 12.64 39.52
N GLY A 81 9.22 13.25 38.54
CA GLY A 81 8.68 14.62 38.66
C GLY A 81 9.64 15.73 38.22
N HIS A 82 10.90 15.43 37.90
CA HIS A 82 11.83 16.42 37.34
C HIS A 82 11.32 16.94 36.00
N CYS A 83 11.39 18.29 35.85
CA CYS A 83 11.05 18.95 34.60
C CYS A 83 12.32 19.56 34.00
N VAL A 84 12.80 19.01 32.90
CA VAL A 84 14.01 19.47 32.23
C VAL A 84 13.79 20.88 31.69
N ASP A 85 14.69 21.81 32.06
CA ASP A 85 14.71 23.18 31.56
C ASP A 85 15.90 23.36 30.58
N PHE A 86 15.60 23.70 29.34
CA PHE A 86 16.59 23.90 28.29
C PHE A 86 17.26 25.29 28.32
N GLU A 87 17.08 26.08 29.36
CA GLU A 87 17.75 27.38 29.49
C GLU A 87 19.28 27.21 29.34
N GLY A 88 19.90 28.14 28.63
CA GLY A 88 21.30 28.05 28.24
C GLY A 88 21.52 27.51 26.80
N MET A 89 20.57 26.77 26.25
CA MET A 89 20.71 26.17 24.91
C MET A 89 20.72 27.22 23.79
N GLN A 90 20.27 28.43 24.00
CA GLN A 90 20.36 29.56 23.07
C GLN A 90 21.81 29.94 22.71
N ASN A 91 22.78 29.50 23.51
CA ASN A 91 24.22 29.67 23.21
C ASN A 91 24.70 28.77 22.05
N PHE A 92 23.92 27.82 21.60
CA PHE A 92 24.23 26.93 20.46
C PHE A 92 23.49 27.36 19.20
N THR A 93 24.16 28.19 18.39
CA THR A 93 23.51 28.77 17.18
C THR A 93 23.32 27.78 16.06
N ASP A 94 24.08 26.68 16.03
CA ASP A 94 24.06 25.68 14.96
C ASP A 94 23.05 24.55 15.20
N ILE A 95 22.36 24.54 16.34
CA ILE A 95 21.24 23.63 16.58
C ILE A 95 20.05 24.08 15.78
N ASN A 96 19.87 23.43 14.62
CA ASN A 96 18.77 23.71 13.71
C ASN A 96 17.63 22.68 13.77
N SER A 97 17.74 21.66 14.62
CA SER A 97 16.75 20.60 14.76
C SER A 97 16.58 20.19 16.21
N ILE A 98 15.34 20.26 16.68
CA ILE A 98 14.93 19.75 17.99
C ILE A 98 14.15 18.47 17.78
N TYR A 99 14.59 17.41 18.45
CA TYR A 99 13.87 16.16 18.57
C TYR A 99 13.77 15.77 20.04
N LEU A 100 12.57 15.81 20.58
CA LEU A 100 12.29 15.44 21.96
C LEU A 100 11.31 14.26 21.96
N ASP A 101 11.79 13.11 22.42
CA ASP A 101 10.93 11.94 22.74
C ASP A 101 10.89 11.82 24.27
N LEU A 102 9.75 12.05 24.85
CA LEU A 102 9.56 12.00 26.30
C LEU A 102 9.69 10.60 26.92
N ARG A 103 9.98 9.60 26.11
CA ARG A 103 10.24 8.25 26.60
C ARG A 103 11.74 8.03 26.75
N TYR A 104 12.14 7.53 27.88
CA TYR A 104 13.45 6.94 28.00
C TYR A 104 13.35 5.50 28.52
N LYS A 105 14.31 4.69 28.14
CA LYS A 105 14.38 3.29 28.52
C LYS A 105 15.18 3.17 29.82
N ALA A 106 14.50 2.90 30.93
CA ALA A 106 15.16 2.69 32.19
C ALA A 106 16.03 1.42 32.20
N LYS A 107 16.97 1.32 33.16
CA LYS A 107 17.91 0.17 33.31
C LYS A 107 17.21 -1.20 33.39
N ASN A 108 15.95 -1.23 33.85
CA ASN A 108 15.14 -2.45 33.93
C ASN A 108 14.35 -2.75 32.62
N ASN A 109 14.68 -2.14 31.51
CA ASN A 109 13.96 -2.22 30.23
C ASN A 109 12.51 -1.68 30.21
N SER A 110 12.01 -1.07 31.29
CA SER A 110 10.73 -0.37 31.28
C SER A 110 10.85 1.02 30.62
N TYR A 111 9.76 1.48 29.97
CA TYR A 111 9.71 2.86 29.51
C TYR A 111 9.25 3.75 30.65
N LYS A 112 10.00 4.82 30.92
CA LYS A 112 9.60 5.92 31.79
C LYS A 112 9.40 7.17 30.96
N TYR A 113 8.68 8.14 31.53
CA TYR A 113 8.36 9.40 30.88
C TYR A 113 8.95 10.53 31.67
N TRP A 114 9.45 11.54 31.00
CA TRP A 114 9.99 12.74 31.58
C TRP A 114 9.26 13.99 31.08
N ASN A 115 9.34 15.06 31.82
CA ASN A 115 8.76 16.35 31.48
C ASN A 115 9.84 17.34 31.11
N TYR A 116 9.46 18.37 30.38
CA TYR A 116 10.35 19.46 30.04
C TYR A 116 9.57 20.78 30.06
N ARG A 117 10.30 21.87 30.23
CA ARG A 117 9.76 23.23 30.14
C ARG A 117 9.64 23.62 28.66
N ALA A 118 8.41 23.68 28.18
CA ALA A 118 8.11 23.93 26.78
C ALA A 118 7.68 25.36 26.48
N ASP A 119 7.31 26.12 27.50
CA ASP A 119 6.88 27.50 27.36
C ASP A 119 8.02 28.46 26.94
N ASN A 120 9.29 28.11 27.16
CA ASN A 120 10.46 28.85 26.72
C ASN A 120 11.24 28.14 25.61
N LEU A 121 10.75 27.05 25.06
CA LEU A 121 11.47 26.22 24.10
C LEU A 121 11.96 26.99 22.85
N THR A 122 11.15 27.91 22.33
CA THR A 122 11.52 28.74 21.17
C THR A 122 12.59 29.78 21.49
N GLN A 123 12.73 30.18 22.76
CA GLN A 123 13.79 31.06 23.24
C GLN A 123 15.11 30.29 23.39
N CYS A 124 15.02 29.05 23.89
CA CYS A 124 16.17 28.17 24.06
C CYS A 124 16.76 27.71 22.74
N PHE A 125 15.94 27.59 21.68
CA PHE A 125 16.38 27.13 20.36
C PHE A 125 15.91 28.08 19.25
N PRO A 126 16.43 29.30 19.20
CA PRO A 126 15.94 30.34 18.29
C PRO A 126 16.15 30.02 16.81
N ASN A 127 17.16 29.22 16.48
CA ASN A 127 17.53 28.84 15.11
C ASN A 127 16.93 27.51 14.65
N ALA A 128 16.05 26.89 15.45
CA ALA A 128 15.43 25.63 15.10
C ALA A 128 14.59 25.74 13.83
N GLN A 129 15.00 25.04 12.79
CA GLN A 129 14.25 24.88 11.54
C GLN A 129 13.29 23.70 11.59
N ARG A 130 13.56 22.71 12.47
CA ARG A 130 12.72 21.52 12.68
C ARG A 130 12.46 21.35 14.16
N ILE A 131 11.18 21.26 14.52
CA ILE A 131 10.75 21.00 15.88
C ILE A 131 9.88 19.75 15.87
N SER A 132 10.37 18.68 16.52
CA SER A 132 9.67 17.39 16.61
C SER A 132 9.57 16.97 18.06
N ILE A 133 8.34 16.84 18.56
CA ILE A 133 8.07 16.54 19.95
C ILE A 133 7.09 15.38 20.03
N TYR A 134 7.46 14.35 20.77
CA TYR A 134 6.65 13.16 21.02
C TYR A 134 6.43 13.01 22.52
N TRP A 135 5.17 12.99 22.96
CA TRP A 135 4.87 12.73 24.37
C TRP A 135 3.78 11.69 24.55
N TYR A 136 3.79 11.10 25.72
CA TYR A 136 2.96 9.97 26.08
C TYR A 136 2.27 10.24 27.42
N GLY A 137 1.09 9.64 27.61
CA GLY A 137 0.37 9.74 28.87
C GLY A 137 -0.71 10.82 28.89
N ASN A 138 -1.24 11.12 30.08
CA ASN A 138 -2.41 11.99 30.25
C ASN A 138 -2.06 13.47 30.53
N GLN A 139 -0.80 13.83 30.45
CA GLN A 139 -0.34 15.19 30.77
C GLN A 139 -0.67 16.17 29.65
N THR A 140 -0.91 17.44 30.06
CA THR A 140 -1.01 18.56 29.14
C THR A 140 0.34 19.24 29.04
N ILE A 141 0.87 19.36 27.84
CA ILE A 141 2.10 20.10 27.56
C ILE A 141 1.73 21.45 26.98
N SER A 142 2.28 22.52 27.56
CA SER A 142 2.15 23.88 27.05
C SER A 142 3.34 24.20 26.16
N LEU A 143 3.08 24.61 24.92
CA LEU A 143 4.09 25.02 23.96
C LEU A 143 3.76 26.42 23.45
N LYS A 144 4.56 27.41 23.82
CA LYS A 144 4.32 28.83 23.54
C LYS A 144 5.46 29.45 22.75
N GLY A 145 5.21 30.67 22.26
CA GLY A 145 6.23 31.51 21.64
C GLY A 145 6.19 31.51 20.11
N THR A 146 7.18 32.14 19.54
CA THR A 146 7.29 32.33 18.07
C THR A 146 8.54 31.65 17.54
N ALA A 147 8.36 30.73 16.60
CA ALA A 147 9.41 29.97 15.93
C ALA A 147 9.58 30.47 14.47
N VAL A 148 10.17 31.63 14.30
CA VAL A 148 10.30 32.29 12.97
C VAL A 148 11.17 31.50 11.99
N ASN A 149 12.15 30.74 12.50
CA ASN A 149 13.05 29.94 11.67
C ASN A 149 12.51 28.55 11.34
N ALA A 150 11.45 28.11 12.05
CA ALA A 150 10.89 26.78 11.84
C ALA A 150 10.28 26.62 10.45
N ARG A 151 10.71 25.56 9.77
CA ARG A 151 10.19 25.10 8.46
C ARG A 151 9.35 23.85 8.58
N LYS A 152 9.63 23.03 9.62
CA LYS A 152 8.89 21.81 9.90
C LYS A 152 8.53 21.73 11.39
N ILE A 153 7.25 21.51 11.64
CA ILE A 153 6.68 21.28 12.98
C ILE A 153 6.06 19.87 13.01
N SER A 154 6.44 19.05 13.99
CA SER A 154 5.87 17.71 14.18
C SER A 154 5.56 17.50 15.66
N LEU A 155 4.28 17.49 16.01
CA LEU A 155 3.80 17.39 17.39
C LEU A 155 2.91 16.16 17.56
N TYR A 156 3.32 15.22 18.40
CA TYR A 156 2.62 13.95 18.60
C TYR A 156 2.26 13.72 20.05
N ALA A 157 0.98 13.90 20.38
CA ALA A 157 0.41 13.48 21.65
C ALA A 157 -0.11 12.05 21.54
N LEU A 158 0.63 11.08 22.04
CA LEU A 158 0.27 9.68 21.98
C LEU A 158 -0.54 9.27 23.22
N GLN A 159 -1.41 8.26 23.08
CA GLN A 159 -2.39 7.84 24.08
C GLN A 159 -3.42 8.96 24.37
N ASN A 160 -3.48 9.50 25.59
CA ASN A 160 -4.41 10.54 26.00
C ASN A 160 -3.72 11.89 26.22
N GLY A 161 -2.50 12.06 25.74
CA GLY A 161 -1.76 13.30 25.87
C GLY A 161 -2.53 14.47 25.26
N LYS A 162 -2.50 15.60 25.94
CA LYS A 162 -3.11 16.86 25.51
C LYS A 162 -2.03 17.86 25.20
N LEU A 163 -2.27 18.72 24.23
CA LEU A 163 -1.39 19.84 23.91
C LEU A 163 -2.15 21.13 24.04
N ASP A 164 -1.68 21.98 24.94
CA ASP A 164 -2.03 23.39 24.96
C ASP A 164 -0.95 24.13 24.18
N TYR A 165 -1.27 24.62 22.99
CA TYR A 165 -0.28 25.27 22.17
C TYR A 165 -0.72 26.68 21.74
N SER A 166 0.23 27.58 21.86
CA SER A 166 0.18 28.93 21.26
C SER A 166 1.45 29.20 20.46
N LEU A 167 2.07 28.14 19.95
CA LEU A 167 3.25 28.21 19.08
C LEU A 167 2.88 28.83 17.74
N TYR A 168 3.41 30.01 17.46
CA TYR A 168 3.30 30.68 16.17
C TYR A 168 4.56 30.41 15.34
N ALA A 169 4.41 29.71 14.20
CA ALA A 169 5.52 29.42 13.28
C ALA A 169 5.13 29.87 11.87
N PRO A 170 5.28 31.16 11.55
CA PRO A 170 4.77 31.77 10.32
C PRO A 170 5.38 31.19 9.06
N ASN A 171 6.61 30.74 9.12
CA ASN A 171 7.37 30.23 7.98
C ASN A 171 7.35 28.69 7.85
N ALA A 172 6.61 28.00 8.72
CA ALA A 172 6.51 26.53 8.69
C ALA A 172 5.78 26.06 7.42
N GLN A 173 6.46 25.26 6.61
CA GLN A 173 5.92 24.69 5.37
C GLN A 173 5.25 23.33 5.59
N ASN A 174 5.82 22.52 6.49
CA ASN A 174 5.33 21.19 6.83
C ASN A 174 4.90 21.16 8.28
N VAL A 175 3.63 20.89 8.49
CA VAL A 175 3.03 20.85 9.83
C VAL A 175 2.34 19.51 10.04
N GLU A 176 2.77 18.77 11.05
CA GLU A 176 2.21 17.49 11.43
C GLU A 176 1.82 17.53 12.92
N ILE A 177 0.54 17.37 13.18
CA ILE A 177 -0.02 17.49 14.53
C ILE A 177 -0.95 16.30 14.76
N CYS A 178 -0.58 15.44 15.71
CA CYS A 178 -1.34 14.25 16.04
C CYS A 178 -1.63 14.18 17.54
N GLY A 179 -2.91 14.10 17.90
CA GLY A 179 -3.35 13.99 19.29
C GLY A 179 -4.54 14.87 19.64
N LYS A 180 -4.95 14.83 20.89
CA LYS A 180 -6.06 15.65 21.41
C LYS A 180 -5.55 17.01 21.85
N PHE A 181 -6.13 18.08 21.33
CA PHE A 181 -5.76 19.45 21.68
C PHE A 181 -6.82 20.09 22.57
N THR A 182 -6.38 20.83 23.56
CA THR A 182 -7.26 21.46 24.55
C THR A 182 -7.68 22.87 24.15
N ASP A 183 -6.89 23.57 23.34
CA ASP A 183 -7.22 24.94 22.92
C ASP A 183 -7.46 25.04 21.43
N THR A 184 -8.68 25.41 21.05
CA THR A 184 -9.12 25.66 19.68
C THR A 184 -9.53 27.12 19.46
N LYS A 185 -9.04 28.06 20.26
CA LYS A 185 -9.39 29.49 20.12
C LYS A 185 -8.99 30.07 18.78
N LYS A 186 -7.88 29.54 18.21
CA LYS A 186 -7.39 29.93 16.89
C LYS A 186 -7.40 28.72 15.94
N SER A 187 -7.54 28.98 14.66
CA SER A 187 -7.40 27.95 13.62
C SER A 187 -5.94 27.58 13.38
N TYR A 188 -5.69 26.40 12.83
CA TYR A 188 -4.33 25.95 12.51
C TYR A 188 -3.60 26.88 11.54
N GLY A 189 -4.27 27.46 10.56
CA GLY A 189 -3.65 28.41 9.65
C GLY A 189 -3.29 29.76 10.30
N GLN A 190 -3.87 30.12 11.44
CA GLN A 190 -3.45 31.30 12.19
C GLN A 190 -2.14 31.06 12.96
N TYR A 191 -1.84 29.81 13.29
CA TYR A 191 -0.56 29.43 13.89
C TYR A 191 0.52 29.15 12.84
N PHE A 192 0.11 28.62 11.65
CA PHE A 192 1.00 28.16 10.58
C PHE A 192 0.52 28.69 9.21
N PRO A 193 0.50 30.01 9.00
CA PRO A 193 -0.16 30.60 7.83
C PRO A 193 0.44 30.19 6.49
N ASP A 194 1.74 29.95 6.42
CA ASP A 194 2.44 29.62 5.18
C ASP A 194 2.60 28.10 4.97
N ALA A 195 1.93 27.26 5.79
CA ALA A 195 2.01 25.82 5.64
C ALA A 195 1.44 25.37 4.29
N SER A 196 2.25 24.65 3.55
CA SER A 196 1.88 24.02 2.28
C SER A 196 1.46 22.55 2.44
N GLU A 197 1.98 21.87 3.45
CA GLU A 197 1.62 20.50 3.78
C GLU A 197 1.20 20.40 5.25
N VAL A 198 -0.01 19.91 5.49
CA VAL A 198 -0.59 19.82 6.83
C VAL A 198 -1.17 18.42 7.06
N ILE A 199 -0.74 17.81 8.15
CA ILE A 199 -1.24 16.51 8.64
C ILE A 199 -1.84 16.74 10.03
N LEU A 200 -3.14 16.47 10.19
CA LEU A 200 -3.85 16.56 11.45
C LEU A 200 -4.44 15.19 11.80
N GLY A 201 -3.84 14.53 12.79
CA GLY A 201 -4.21 13.18 13.23
C GLY A 201 -4.81 13.16 14.63
N GLU A 202 -5.95 12.48 14.80
CA GLU A 202 -6.68 12.33 16.07
C GLU A 202 -7.02 13.68 16.76
N THR A 203 -6.96 14.77 16.01
CA THR A 203 -7.26 16.12 16.49
C THR A 203 -8.76 16.40 16.46
N ASN A 204 -9.21 17.32 17.30
CA ASN A 204 -10.60 17.75 17.30
C ASN A 204 -10.86 18.79 16.20
N ILE A 205 -11.12 18.31 14.97
CA ILE A 205 -11.37 19.16 13.78
C ILE A 205 -12.89 19.31 13.58
N GLY A 206 -13.61 19.73 14.61
CA GLY A 206 -15.07 19.81 14.56
C GLY A 206 -15.67 21.22 14.44
N GLY A 207 -14.85 22.26 14.38
CA GLY A 207 -15.33 23.64 14.36
C GLY A 207 -15.32 24.28 12.97
N ASN A 208 -16.20 25.28 12.77
CA ASN A 208 -16.36 25.95 11.47
C ASN A 208 -15.11 26.66 10.95
N ASN A 209 -14.12 26.96 11.79
CA ASN A 209 -12.95 27.75 11.43
C ASN A 209 -11.60 27.05 11.64
N THR A 210 -11.58 25.79 12.04
CA THR A 210 -10.33 25.07 12.40
C THR A 210 -9.29 25.07 11.28
N LEU A 211 -9.73 25.06 10.01
CA LEU A 211 -8.88 25.07 8.82
C LEU A 211 -8.68 26.48 8.21
N ALA A 212 -9.09 27.54 8.89
CA ALA A 212 -8.94 28.90 8.37
C ALA A 212 -7.50 29.42 8.52
N GLY A 213 -7.14 30.43 7.72
CA GLY A 213 -5.90 31.18 7.84
C GLY A 213 -4.71 30.67 7.04
N PHE A 214 -4.78 29.48 6.43
CA PHE A 214 -3.75 29.04 5.49
C PHE A 214 -3.76 29.89 4.23
N LYS A 215 -2.58 30.32 3.76
CA LYS A 215 -2.42 31.15 2.55
C LYS A 215 -2.05 30.35 1.32
N GLY A 216 -1.39 29.19 1.49
CA GLY A 216 -0.82 28.43 0.37
C GLY A 216 -0.94 26.90 0.52
N LEU A 217 -1.94 26.42 1.25
CA LEU A 217 -2.09 24.99 1.53
C LEU A 217 -2.28 24.17 0.24
N GLN A 218 -1.43 23.18 0.07
CA GLN A 218 -1.39 22.32 -1.12
C GLN A 218 -1.78 20.87 -0.81
N THR A 219 -1.33 20.35 0.34
CA THR A 219 -1.62 18.99 0.78
C THR A 219 -2.23 19.03 2.17
N LEU A 220 -3.38 18.37 2.30
CA LEU A 220 -4.06 18.24 3.59
C LEU A 220 -4.40 16.77 3.86
N TYR A 221 -3.91 16.27 4.99
CA TYR A 221 -4.28 14.96 5.53
C TYR A 221 -4.98 15.14 6.88
N LEU A 222 -6.18 14.60 6.99
CA LEU A 222 -7.02 14.64 8.19
C LEU A 222 -7.32 13.22 8.64
N SER A 223 -7.12 12.91 9.92
CA SER A 223 -7.38 11.57 10.43
C SER A 223 -7.92 11.61 11.85
N GLY A 224 -8.95 10.82 12.12
CA GLY A 224 -9.43 10.60 13.48
C GLY A 224 -10.94 10.44 13.60
N LYS A 225 -11.36 9.62 14.56
CA LYS A 225 -12.77 9.38 14.87
C LYS A 225 -13.48 10.59 15.50
N ALA A 226 -12.73 11.52 16.05
CA ALA A 226 -13.26 12.77 16.58
C ALA A 226 -13.78 13.72 15.47
N ILE A 227 -13.45 13.44 14.20
CA ILE A 227 -13.93 14.22 13.06
C ILE A 227 -15.36 13.80 12.74
N THR A 228 -16.34 14.46 13.33
CA THR A 228 -17.78 14.20 13.13
C THR A 228 -18.38 15.05 12.02
N SER A 229 -17.75 16.18 11.70
CA SER A 229 -18.12 17.07 10.58
C SER A 229 -16.88 17.71 9.99
N LEU A 230 -16.94 18.09 8.71
CA LEU A 230 -15.87 18.79 8.02
C LEU A 230 -16.43 19.98 7.25
N ASN A 231 -15.85 21.16 7.49
CA ASN A 231 -16.13 22.36 6.72
C ASN A 231 -14.89 22.78 5.92
N PHE A 232 -14.97 22.68 4.61
CA PHE A 232 -13.90 23.06 3.69
C PHE A 232 -14.01 24.52 3.20
N SER A 233 -15.03 25.28 3.62
CA SER A 233 -15.22 26.68 3.17
C SER A 233 -13.99 27.56 3.40
N PRO A 234 -13.25 27.44 4.52
CA PRO A 234 -12.04 28.22 4.73
C PRO A 234 -10.92 27.91 3.72
N LEU A 235 -10.99 26.78 3.02
CA LEU A 235 -9.95 26.33 2.08
C LEU A 235 -10.21 26.78 0.63
N LYS A 236 -11.31 27.47 0.35
CA LYS A 236 -11.80 27.81 -1.00
C LYS A 236 -10.75 28.45 -1.91
N ASN A 237 -9.85 29.26 -1.38
CA ASN A 237 -8.83 29.96 -2.17
C ASN A 237 -7.44 29.33 -2.09
N ASN A 238 -7.30 28.19 -1.39
CA ASN A 238 -6.03 27.50 -1.30
C ASN A 238 -5.77 26.62 -2.54
N PRO A 239 -4.52 26.52 -3.02
CA PRO A 239 -4.17 25.72 -4.20
C PRO A 239 -4.08 24.21 -3.89
N ILE A 240 -5.05 23.68 -3.14
CA ILE A 240 -5.03 22.28 -2.70
C ILE A 240 -5.06 21.36 -3.92
N TYR A 241 -4.04 20.51 -4.05
CA TYR A 241 -3.99 19.48 -5.06
C TYR A 241 -4.17 18.07 -4.48
N SER A 242 -3.96 17.87 -3.16
CA SER A 242 -4.14 16.58 -2.50
C SER A 242 -4.92 16.74 -1.18
N LEU A 243 -6.05 16.04 -1.08
CA LEU A 243 -6.85 15.96 0.13
C LEU A 243 -7.05 14.49 0.52
N SER A 244 -6.67 14.15 1.73
CA SER A 244 -6.90 12.84 2.33
C SER A 244 -7.64 12.95 3.65
N VAL A 245 -8.69 12.16 3.82
CA VAL A 245 -9.45 12.06 5.07
C VAL A 245 -9.53 10.59 5.47
N GLU A 246 -9.10 10.26 6.69
CA GLU A 246 -9.07 8.90 7.20
C GLU A 246 -9.76 8.77 8.55
N ARG A 247 -10.53 7.71 8.74
CA ARG A 247 -11.21 7.35 10.00
C ARG A 247 -12.18 8.40 10.54
N ALA A 248 -12.67 9.30 9.68
CA ALA A 248 -13.64 10.32 10.08
C ALA A 248 -15.05 9.73 10.31
N ALA A 249 -15.70 10.14 11.41
CA ALA A 249 -17.06 9.74 11.75
C ALA A 249 -18.15 10.59 11.06
N CYS A 250 -17.78 11.44 10.10
CA CYS A 250 -18.73 12.27 9.36
C CYS A 250 -19.53 11.42 8.35
N ARG A 251 -20.87 11.56 8.37
CA ARG A 251 -21.78 10.81 7.48
C ARG A 251 -21.92 11.41 6.09
N SER A 252 -21.62 12.68 5.94
CA SER A 252 -21.64 13.40 4.66
C SER A 252 -20.48 14.39 4.63
N MET A 253 -20.12 14.82 3.42
CA MET A 253 -19.02 15.76 3.21
C MET A 253 -19.39 16.68 2.06
N ASP A 254 -19.42 17.99 2.31
CA ASP A 254 -19.62 18.96 1.25
C ASP A 254 -18.31 19.28 0.55
N LEU A 255 -18.24 18.92 -0.74
CA LEU A 255 -17.09 19.19 -1.61
C LEU A 255 -17.22 20.50 -2.40
N SER A 256 -18.32 21.25 -2.24
CA SER A 256 -18.59 22.48 -2.99
C SER A 256 -17.51 23.56 -2.80
N PRO A 257 -16.95 23.77 -1.61
CA PRO A 257 -15.88 24.74 -1.43
C PRO A 257 -14.59 24.40 -2.18
N LEU A 258 -14.38 23.12 -2.53
CA LEU A 258 -13.19 22.65 -3.22
C LEU A 258 -13.27 22.83 -4.75
N LYS A 259 -14.36 23.38 -5.28
CA LYS A 259 -14.57 23.62 -6.71
C LYS A 259 -13.47 24.49 -7.33
N THR A 260 -12.98 25.47 -6.60
CA THR A 260 -11.93 26.40 -7.03
C THR A 260 -10.51 25.89 -6.80
N CYS A 261 -10.35 24.83 -6.00
CA CYS A 261 -9.07 24.22 -5.74
C CYS A 261 -8.60 23.40 -6.96
N LYS A 262 -7.27 23.27 -7.11
CA LYS A 262 -6.65 22.47 -8.19
C LYS A 262 -6.53 20.99 -7.80
N LEU A 263 -7.59 20.42 -7.21
CA LEU A 263 -7.57 19.09 -6.61
C LEU A 263 -7.27 18.01 -7.66
N LYS A 264 -6.17 17.28 -7.46
CA LYS A 264 -5.71 16.16 -8.31
C LYS A 264 -5.96 14.81 -7.66
N VAL A 265 -5.88 14.75 -6.33
CA VAL A 265 -6.04 13.53 -5.53
C VAL A 265 -7.06 13.77 -4.43
N LEU A 266 -8.08 12.92 -4.35
CA LEU A 266 -9.02 12.85 -3.23
C LEU A 266 -9.01 11.43 -2.68
N SER A 267 -8.70 11.31 -1.38
CA SER A 267 -8.68 10.04 -0.67
C SER A 267 -9.58 10.10 0.56
N LEU A 268 -10.54 9.19 0.61
CA LEU A 268 -11.41 8.95 1.77
C LEU A 268 -11.24 7.50 2.18
N LYS A 269 -10.72 7.25 3.38
CA LYS A 269 -10.43 5.90 3.86
C LYS A 269 -11.00 5.68 5.26
N ASP A 270 -11.67 4.55 5.45
CA ASP A 270 -12.26 4.16 6.74
C ASP A 270 -13.22 5.21 7.35
N CYS A 271 -13.84 6.06 6.49
CA CYS A 271 -14.78 7.10 6.92
C CYS A 271 -16.22 6.57 6.96
N GLU A 272 -17.06 7.13 7.85
CA GLU A 272 -18.49 6.78 7.95
C GLU A 272 -19.36 7.44 6.85
N VAL A 273 -18.76 8.03 5.85
CA VAL A 273 -19.44 8.73 4.76
C VAL A 273 -20.34 7.76 3.99
N ASN A 274 -21.63 8.07 3.95
CA ASN A 274 -22.65 7.26 3.27
C ASN A 274 -23.21 7.90 2.00
N SER A 275 -22.89 9.17 1.74
CA SER A 275 -23.29 9.94 0.55
C SER A 275 -22.18 10.91 0.15
N LEU A 276 -21.89 10.98 -1.16
CA LEU A 276 -20.93 11.90 -1.76
C LEU A 276 -21.48 12.43 -3.09
N ASN A 277 -21.32 13.74 -3.31
CA ASN A 277 -21.62 14.40 -4.57
C ASN A 277 -20.33 14.91 -5.19
N PHE A 278 -19.93 14.35 -6.34
CA PHE A 278 -18.73 14.78 -7.08
C PHE A 278 -18.98 15.90 -8.11
N GLN A 279 -20.23 16.38 -8.27
CA GLN A 279 -20.56 17.44 -9.22
C GLN A 279 -19.74 18.73 -9.02
N PRO A 280 -19.46 19.18 -7.79
CA PRO A 280 -18.60 20.34 -7.57
C PRO A 280 -17.19 20.18 -8.14
N LEU A 281 -16.68 18.96 -8.25
CA LEU A 281 -15.35 18.64 -8.75
C LEU A 281 -15.31 18.35 -10.27
N ALA A 282 -16.39 18.57 -11.01
CA ALA A 282 -16.48 18.26 -12.44
C ALA A 282 -15.45 19.00 -13.31
N THR A 283 -15.03 20.19 -12.87
CA THR A 283 -14.00 21.02 -13.53
C THR A 283 -12.61 20.89 -12.91
N SER A 284 -12.50 20.24 -11.74
CA SER A 284 -11.21 20.00 -11.09
C SER A 284 -10.36 19.01 -11.90
N PRO A 285 -9.03 19.16 -11.91
CA PRO A 285 -8.13 18.21 -12.56
C PRO A 285 -7.97 16.90 -11.78
N LEU A 286 -9.04 16.38 -11.18
CA LEU A 286 -9.02 15.21 -10.34
C LEU A 286 -8.63 13.95 -11.14
N HIS A 287 -7.43 13.43 -10.89
CA HIS A 287 -6.90 12.25 -11.57
C HIS A 287 -7.09 10.97 -10.79
N LYS A 288 -7.02 11.04 -9.46
CA LYS A 288 -7.10 9.88 -8.57
C LYS A 288 -8.18 10.07 -7.52
N LEU A 289 -9.06 9.09 -7.41
CA LEU A 289 -10.12 9.04 -6.41
C LEU A 289 -10.03 7.71 -5.65
N TYR A 290 -9.85 7.82 -4.33
CA TYR A 290 -9.85 6.69 -3.41
C TYR A 290 -11.05 6.84 -2.46
N VAL A 291 -11.96 5.88 -2.45
CA VAL A 291 -13.07 5.79 -1.49
C VAL A 291 -13.10 4.38 -0.95
N ILE A 292 -12.37 4.17 0.15
CA ILE A 292 -12.04 2.86 0.67
C ILE A 292 -12.69 2.67 2.04
N ASN A 293 -13.34 1.55 2.27
CA ASN A 293 -14.04 1.21 3.52
C ASN A 293 -15.06 2.29 3.97
N CYS A 294 -15.70 2.97 3.02
CA CYS A 294 -16.78 3.93 3.31
C CYS A 294 -18.14 3.30 2.99
N PRO A 295 -19.18 3.45 3.86
CA PRO A 295 -20.48 2.80 3.70
C PRO A 295 -21.39 3.49 2.68
N LEU A 296 -20.85 3.95 1.55
CA LEU A 296 -21.61 4.62 0.50
C LEU A 296 -22.80 3.79 0.04
N LYS A 297 -23.98 4.41 0.01
CA LYS A 297 -25.21 3.82 -0.52
C LYS A 297 -25.26 3.87 -2.05
N LYS A 298 -24.72 4.93 -2.65
CA LYS A 298 -24.62 5.14 -4.09
C LYS A 298 -23.25 5.74 -4.42
N ILE A 299 -22.79 5.53 -5.64
CA ILE A 299 -21.60 6.20 -6.17
C ILE A 299 -21.86 6.60 -7.62
N ASP A 300 -21.70 7.90 -7.91
CA ASP A 300 -21.74 8.44 -9.26
C ASP A 300 -20.44 9.21 -9.54
N VAL A 301 -19.60 8.64 -10.38
CA VAL A 301 -18.34 9.24 -10.81
C VAL A 301 -18.45 9.94 -12.18
N SER A 302 -19.64 10.01 -12.77
CA SER A 302 -19.86 10.60 -14.11
C SER A 302 -19.48 12.09 -14.20
N PRO A 303 -19.55 12.91 -13.14
CA PRO A 303 -19.04 14.28 -13.19
C PRO A 303 -17.54 14.35 -13.51
N LEU A 304 -16.78 13.31 -13.13
CA LEU A 304 -15.32 13.24 -13.29
C LEU A 304 -14.87 12.60 -14.62
N LYS A 305 -15.78 12.45 -15.57
CA LYS A 305 -15.59 11.72 -16.83
C LYS A 305 -14.41 12.18 -17.68
N ASN A 306 -14.03 13.46 -17.60
CA ASN A 306 -13.00 14.05 -18.45
C ASN A 306 -11.62 14.10 -17.78
N THR A 307 -11.51 13.81 -16.48
CA THR A 307 -10.28 14.01 -15.71
C THR A 307 -9.80 12.73 -15.02
N LEU A 308 -10.71 11.93 -14.44
CA LEU A 308 -10.34 10.78 -13.63
C LEU A 308 -9.61 9.70 -14.44
N THR A 309 -8.43 9.30 -13.95
CA THR A 309 -7.60 8.24 -14.54
C THR A 309 -7.52 7.00 -13.68
N GLU A 310 -7.72 7.14 -12.37
CA GLU A 310 -7.60 6.05 -11.41
C GLU A 310 -8.70 6.12 -10.36
N LEU A 311 -9.38 5.00 -10.14
CA LEU A 311 -10.51 4.87 -9.21
C LEU A 311 -10.31 3.66 -8.31
N TRP A 312 -10.24 3.91 -7.00
CA TRP A 312 -10.16 2.88 -5.96
C TRP A 312 -11.41 2.93 -5.09
N LEU A 313 -12.12 1.81 -5.02
CA LEU A 313 -13.36 1.65 -4.30
C LEU A 313 -13.35 0.33 -3.51
N GLY A 314 -14.14 0.26 -2.45
CA GLY A 314 -14.36 -1.00 -1.74
C GLY A 314 -13.50 -1.18 -0.51
N THR A 315 -12.97 -2.36 -0.30
CA THR A 315 -12.20 -2.72 0.88
C THR A 315 -10.77 -3.13 0.50
N LEU A 316 -9.79 -2.80 1.34
CA LEU A 316 -8.37 -3.11 1.06
C LEU A 316 -8.01 -4.60 1.26
N GLN A 317 -8.95 -5.45 1.64
CA GLN A 317 -8.68 -6.84 2.07
C GLN A 317 -7.97 -7.74 1.07
N ASN A 318 -7.60 -7.29 -0.14
CA ASN A 318 -6.92 -8.14 -1.13
C ASN A 318 -6.04 -7.37 -2.12
N THR A 319 -5.43 -6.28 -1.73
CA THR A 319 -4.22 -5.82 -2.41
C THR A 319 -3.04 -6.56 -1.79
N TYR A 320 -1.96 -6.78 -2.52
CA TYR A 320 -0.75 -7.52 -2.13
C TYR A 320 -0.03 -7.00 -0.86
N PHE A 321 -0.67 -6.15 -0.06
CA PHE A 321 -0.15 -5.62 1.19
C PHE A 321 -0.86 -6.28 2.36
N TRP A 322 -0.14 -7.16 3.05
CA TRP A 322 -0.51 -7.83 4.29
C TRP A 322 -0.46 -6.83 5.45
N GLU A 323 -1.48 -6.00 5.60
CA GLU A 323 -1.77 -5.37 6.88
C GLU A 323 -3.10 -5.93 7.38
N GLU A 324 -3.05 -6.75 8.41
CA GLU A 324 -4.21 -7.11 9.22
C GLU A 324 -4.69 -5.84 9.94
N ILE A 325 -5.57 -5.09 9.29
CA ILE A 325 -6.25 -3.98 9.94
C ILE A 325 -7.46 -4.57 10.65
N ASN A 326 -7.30 -4.80 11.95
CA ASN A 326 -8.34 -5.26 12.88
C ASN A 326 -9.40 -4.16 13.15
N HIS A 327 -9.89 -3.48 12.12
CA HIS A 327 -10.97 -2.51 12.25
C HIS A 327 -12.27 -3.08 11.72
N LYS A 328 -13.35 -2.86 12.49
CA LYS A 328 -14.73 -3.19 12.10
C LYS A 328 -15.03 -2.51 10.75
N GLN A 329 -14.89 -3.29 9.66
CA GLN A 329 -14.95 -2.75 8.31
C GLN A 329 -16.38 -2.30 7.98
N THR A 330 -16.52 -1.04 7.66
CA THR A 330 -17.76 -0.51 7.10
C THR A 330 -17.89 -1.00 5.66
N LYS A 331 -18.98 -1.71 5.37
CA LYS A 331 -19.18 -2.31 4.06
C LYS A 331 -19.88 -1.33 3.13
N PRO A 332 -19.32 -1.02 1.95
CA PRO A 332 -20.02 -0.28 0.90
C PRO A 332 -21.35 -0.96 0.56
N LYS A 333 -22.40 -0.14 0.27
CA LYS A 333 -23.77 -0.63 0.01
C LYS A 333 -24.25 -0.40 -1.43
N TYR A 334 -23.49 0.29 -2.27
CA TYR A 334 -23.87 0.53 -3.66
C TYR A 334 -23.89 -0.77 -4.50
N GLN A 335 -24.87 -0.85 -5.39
CA GLN A 335 -25.11 -2.04 -6.23
C GLN A 335 -24.67 -1.85 -7.68
N LEU A 336 -24.52 -0.62 -8.12
CA LEU A 336 -24.17 -0.23 -9.48
C LEU A 336 -22.94 0.66 -9.49
N LEU A 337 -22.02 0.36 -10.39
CA LEU A 337 -20.90 1.23 -10.78
C LEU A 337 -20.99 1.48 -12.28
N ASP A 338 -21.37 2.70 -12.68
CA ASP A 338 -21.48 3.08 -14.08
C ASP A 338 -20.21 3.84 -14.53
N LEU A 339 -19.40 3.18 -15.35
CA LEU A 339 -18.16 3.71 -15.91
C LEU A 339 -18.30 4.03 -17.41
N SER A 340 -19.49 3.87 -17.98
CA SER A 340 -19.72 3.91 -19.43
C SER A 340 -19.35 5.26 -20.06
N LYS A 341 -19.45 6.34 -19.29
CA LYS A 341 -19.15 7.73 -19.75
C LYS A 341 -17.71 8.17 -19.52
N MET A 342 -16.88 7.35 -18.85
CA MET A 342 -15.52 7.72 -18.45
C MET A 342 -14.57 7.74 -19.65
N LYS A 343 -13.96 8.91 -19.96
CA LYS A 343 -13.13 9.08 -21.16
C LYS A 343 -11.64 8.84 -20.93
N LYS A 344 -11.14 9.08 -19.70
CA LYS A 344 -9.72 9.01 -19.35
C LYS A 344 -9.36 7.92 -18.34
N LEU A 345 -10.35 7.23 -17.79
CA LEU A 345 -10.16 6.23 -16.74
C LEU A 345 -9.34 5.04 -17.22
N LYS A 346 -8.17 4.81 -16.61
CA LYS A 346 -7.21 3.77 -16.98
C LYS A 346 -7.25 2.58 -16.03
N ARG A 347 -7.40 2.80 -14.73
CA ARG A 347 -7.38 1.77 -13.70
C ARG A 347 -8.58 1.88 -12.77
N VAL A 348 -9.21 0.75 -12.48
CA VAL A 348 -10.33 0.63 -11.55
C VAL A 348 -10.10 -0.55 -10.62
N TYR A 349 -10.16 -0.27 -9.33
CA TYR A 349 -10.09 -1.25 -8.24
C TYR A 349 -11.37 -1.11 -7.40
N ALA A 350 -12.33 -2.00 -7.60
CA ALA A 350 -13.58 -2.04 -6.84
C ALA A 350 -13.71 -3.39 -6.13
N CYS A 351 -12.80 -3.63 -5.18
CA CYS A 351 -12.61 -4.93 -4.55
C CYS A 351 -13.35 -5.04 -3.22
N GLY A 352 -13.80 -6.25 -2.86
CA GLY A 352 -14.47 -6.50 -1.57
C GLY A 352 -15.90 -5.94 -1.45
N VAL A 353 -16.45 -5.35 -2.49
CA VAL A 353 -17.81 -4.76 -2.49
C VAL A 353 -18.85 -5.84 -2.80
N ALA A 354 -19.23 -6.64 -1.81
CA ALA A 354 -20.18 -7.75 -1.99
C ALA A 354 -21.58 -7.29 -2.47
N SER A 355 -21.96 -6.05 -2.20
CA SER A 355 -23.22 -5.44 -2.67
C SER A 355 -23.20 -5.08 -4.15
N LEU A 356 -22.02 -4.86 -4.76
CA LEU A 356 -21.90 -4.47 -6.17
C LEU A 356 -22.33 -5.61 -7.09
N LYS A 357 -23.44 -5.43 -7.79
CA LYS A 357 -24.04 -6.43 -8.69
C LYS A 357 -23.82 -6.12 -10.15
N THR A 358 -23.61 -4.85 -10.50
CA THR A 358 -23.52 -4.39 -11.88
C THR A 358 -22.38 -3.40 -12.07
N VAL A 359 -21.56 -3.64 -13.09
CA VAL A 359 -20.58 -2.68 -13.61
C VAL A 359 -20.90 -2.44 -15.08
N LYS A 360 -21.12 -1.16 -15.44
CA LYS A 360 -21.38 -0.77 -16.83
C LYS A 360 -20.10 -0.20 -17.44
N LEU A 361 -19.63 -0.86 -18.50
CA LEU A 361 -18.44 -0.44 -19.27
C LEU A 361 -18.78 0.09 -20.66
N LYS A 362 -20.08 0.15 -20.98
CA LYS A 362 -20.59 0.54 -22.28
C LYS A 362 -21.87 1.36 -22.10
N ASP A 363 -21.95 2.48 -22.78
CA ASP A 363 -23.15 3.30 -22.83
C ASP A 363 -24.26 2.57 -23.63
N THR A 364 -25.45 2.49 -23.06
CA THR A 364 -26.55 1.73 -23.66
C THR A 364 -27.16 2.45 -24.87
N LYS A 365 -27.11 3.78 -24.89
CA LYS A 365 -27.66 4.61 -25.98
C LYS A 365 -26.68 4.71 -27.15
N THR A 366 -25.47 5.17 -26.89
CA THR A 366 -24.45 5.42 -27.93
C THR A 366 -23.72 4.17 -28.36
N LYS A 367 -23.87 3.05 -27.63
CA LYS A 367 -23.09 1.79 -27.79
C LYS A 367 -21.57 1.98 -27.66
N GLN A 368 -21.12 3.18 -27.26
CA GLN A 368 -19.70 3.44 -27.00
C GLN A 368 -19.27 2.85 -25.66
N GLY A 369 -18.08 2.32 -25.61
CA GLY A 369 -17.48 1.76 -24.40
C GLY A 369 -16.31 2.58 -23.90
N ILE A 370 -15.85 2.24 -22.69
CA ILE A 370 -14.71 2.86 -22.05
C ILE A 370 -13.39 2.37 -22.72
N ARG A 371 -12.92 3.13 -23.74
CA ARG A 371 -11.71 2.76 -24.50
C ARG A 371 -10.42 3.00 -23.75
N SER A 372 -10.40 3.89 -22.75
CA SER A 372 -9.21 4.25 -21.96
C SER A 372 -8.81 3.19 -20.94
N LEU A 373 -9.74 2.29 -20.55
CA LEU A 373 -9.55 1.34 -19.46
C LEU A 373 -8.49 0.29 -19.82
N LEU A 374 -7.47 0.16 -18.97
CA LEU A 374 -6.37 -0.79 -19.09
C LEU A 374 -6.48 -1.92 -18.07
N GLU A 375 -6.98 -1.61 -16.87
CA GLU A 375 -7.06 -2.55 -15.76
C GLU A 375 -8.38 -2.42 -15.01
N LEU A 376 -8.98 -3.56 -14.68
CA LEU A 376 -10.23 -3.65 -13.95
C LEU A 376 -10.16 -4.78 -12.92
N HIS A 377 -10.25 -4.43 -11.65
CA HIS A 377 -10.20 -5.36 -10.52
C HIS A 377 -11.54 -5.34 -9.78
N LEU A 378 -12.24 -6.46 -9.75
CA LEU A 378 -13.60 -6.63 -9.23
C LEU A 378 -13.75 -7.85 -8.30
N TYR A 379 -12.65 -8.35 -7.73
CA TYR A 379 -12.74 -9.50 -6.84
C TYR A 379 -13.48 -9.19 -5.54
N GLY A 380 -14.11 -10.19 -4.94
CA GLY A 380 -14.93 -10.02 -3.73
C GLY A 380 -16.23 -9.24 -3.95
N THR A 381 -16.68 -9.06 -5.20
CA THR A 381 -17.94 -8.39 -5.55
C THR A 381 -19.09 -9.38 -5.71
N GLY A 382 -20.32 -8.86 -5.75
CA GLY A 382 -21.56 -9.64 -6.01
C GLY A 382 -21.90 -9.83 -7.48
N ILE A 383 -21.00 -9.44 -8.40
CA ILE A 383 -21.25 -9.44 -9.84
C ILE A 383 -21.39 -10.88 -10.35
N ARG A 384 -22.46 -11.16 -11.07
CA ARG A 384 -22.71 -12.48 -11.71
C ARG A 384 -22.44 -12.46 -13.21
N THR A 385 -22.62 -11.32 -13.85
CA THR A 385 -22.40 -11.15 -15.28
C THR A 385 -21.57 -9.91 -15.52
N LEU A 386 -20.54 -10.01 -16.37
CA LEU A 386 -19.73 -8.87 -16.80
C LEU A 386 -19.59 -8.92 -18.32
N ASP A 387 -20.03 -7.84 -18.98
CA ASP A 387 -19.71 -7.57 -20.37
C ASP A 387 -18.60 -6.53 -20.47
N ALA A 388 -17.39 -6.98 -20.81
CA ALA A 388 -16.24 -6.12 -20.97
C ALA A 388 -15.99 -5.69 -22.43
N THR A 389 -16.89 -6.01 -23.37
CA THR A 389 -16.71 -5.72 -24.82
C THR A 389 -16.53 -4.23 -25.13
N GLY A 390 -17.01 -3.34 -24.24
CA GLY A 390 -16.80 -1.89 -24.33
C GLY A 390 -15.38 -1.44 -24.00
N ALA A 391 -14.61 -2.26 -23.28
CA ALA A 391 -13.25 -1.92 -22.82
C ALA A 391 -12.20 -2.49 -23.78
N LYS A 392 -12.14 -1.98 -25.00
CA LYS A 392 -11.30 -2.54 -26.10
C LYS A 392 -9.80 -2.54 -25.81
N ASN A 393 -9.32 -1.62 -24.96
CA ASN A 393 -7.91 -1.52 -24.59
C ASN A 393 -7.56 -2.23 -23.28
N LEU A 394 -8.54 -2.90 -22.64
CA LEU A 394 -8.33 -3.63 -21.41
C LEU A 394 -7.21 -4.66 -21.57
N LYS A 395 -6.20 -4.62 -20.68
CA LYS A 395 -5.04 -5.51 -20.65
C LYS A 395 -5.14 -6.53 -19.54
N ARG A 396 -5.63 -6.11 -18.35
CA ARG A 396 -5.77 -6.94 -17.16
C ARG A 396 -7.18 -6.87 -16.59
N LEU A 397 -7.76 -8.02 -16.29
CA LEU A 397 -9.09 -8.16 -15.72
C LEU A 397 -9.08 -9.16 -14.57
N PHE A 398 -9.41 -8.70 -13.38
CA PHE A 398 -9.56 -9.55 -12.20
C PHE A 398 -11.02 -9.53 -11.74
N VAL A 399 -11.64 -10.69 -11.69
CA VAL A 399 -13.06 -10.85 -11.31
C VAL A 399 -13.21 -11.88 -10.20
N GLY A 400 -14.31 -11.80 -9.45
CA GLY A 400 -14.60 -12.73 -8.37
C GLY A 400 -15.21 -14.05 -8.86
N ASP A 401 -15.30 -15.00 -7.95
CA ASP A 401 -15.85 -16.36 -8.14
C ASP A 401 -17.37 -16.40 -8.39
N ARG A 402 -18.08 -15.31 -8.09
CA ARG A 402 -19.53 -15.21 -8.35
C ARG A 402 -19.88 -15.01 -9.82
N ILE A 403 -18.89 -14.73 -10.66
CA ILE A 403 -19.07 -14.57 -12.11
C ILE A 403 -19.58 -15.88 -12.73
N ARG A 404 -20.74 -15.81 -13.36
CA ARG A 404 -21.35 -16.90 -14.14
C ARG A 404 -21.19 -16.69 -15.64
N LYS A 405 -21.20 -15.43 -16.08
CA LYS A 405 -21.02 -15.06 -17.49
C LYS A 405 -20.01 -13.93 -17.58
N LEU A 406 -18.94 -14.16 -18.32
CA LEU A 406 -17.90 -13.19 -18.64
C LEU A 406 -17.78 -13.07 -20.17
N THR A 407 -18.00 -11.87 -20.70
CA THR A 407 -17.85 -11.58 -22.13
C THR A 407 -16.64 -10.70 -22.33
N VAL A 408 -15.59 -11.23 -22.97
CA VAL A 408 -14.29 -10.58 -23.23
C VAL A 408 -13.80 -10.77 -24.68
N ASP A 409 -14.60 -11.38 -25.54
CA ASP A 409 -14.25 -11.76 -26.91
C ASP A 409 -13.80 -10.57 -27.79
N LYS A 410 -14.28 -9.37 -27.53
CA LYS A 410 -13.90 -8.12 -28.22
C LYS A 410 -12.74 -7.37 -27.57
N CYS A 411 -12.20 -7.86 -26.44
CA CYS A 411 -11.08 -7.24 -25.72
C CYS A 411 -9.74 -7.72 -26.33
N LYS A 412 -9.42 -7.26 -27.53
CA LYS A 412 -8.25 -7.75 -28.30
C LYS A 412 -6.89 -7.52 -27.63
N LYS A 413 -6.80 -6.61 -26.65
CA LYS A 413 -5.57 -6.32 -25.90
C LYS A 413 -5.52 -7.02 -24.53
N LEU A 414 -6.56 -7.78 -24.16
CA LEU A 414 -6.63 -8.47 -22.89
C LEU A 414 -5.62 -9.61 -22.85
N LYS A 415 -4.62 -9.50 -21.99
CA LYS A 415 -3.56 -10.48 -21.79
C LYS A 415 -3.76 -11.32 -20.55
N GLU A 416 -4.29 -10.74 -19.48
CA GLU A 416 -4.40 -11.38 -18.18
C GLU A 416 -5.83 -11.39 -17.65
N ILE A 417 -6.27 -12.54 -17.16
CA ILE A 417 -7.50 -12.71 -16.39
C ILE A 417 -7.19 -13.42 -15.09
N GLY A 418 -7.46 -12.74 -13.96
CA GLY A 418 -7.48 -13.33 -12.63
C GLY A 418 -8.92 -13.49 -12.15
N MET A 419 -9.25 -14.69 -11.69
CA MET A 419 -10.51 -14.99 -11.01
C MET A 419 -10.19 -15.28 -9.54
N ILE A 420 -10.12 -14.26 -8.74
CA ILE A 420 -9.81 -14.37 -7.34
C ILE A 420 -11.10 -14.60 -6.57
N ASN A 421 -11.18 -15.84 -6.01
CA ASN A 421 -11.98 -16.27 -4.91
C ASN A 421 -13.35 -16.82 -5.17
N LEU A 422 -13.85 -17.52 -4.36
CA LEU A 422 -13.72 -17.73 -2.96
C LEU A 422 -14.90 -18.42 -2.39
N GLY A 423 -15.67 -19.14 -3.01
CA GLY A 423 -16.67 -19.81 -2.23
C GLY A 423 -17.77 -20.52 -2.97
N SER A 424 -17.84 -20.49 -4.25
CA SER A 424 -18.96 -21.13 -4.94
C SER A 424 -18.55 -22.17 -5.98
N LYS A 425 -19.42 -23.15 -6.18
CA LYS A 425 -19.31 -24.23 -7.16
C LYS A 425 -19.57 -23.66 -8.57
N GLN A 426 -18.59 -23.01 -9.25
CA GLN A 426 -18.86 -22.39 -10.54
C GLN A 426 -17.96 -22.85 -11.67
N THR A 427 -18.53 -22.80 -12.87
CA THR A 427 -17.88 -23.04 -14.14
C THR A 427 -17.82 -21.71 -14.88
N ALA A 428 -16.65 -21.16 -15.11
CA ALA A 428 -16.49 -20.01 -16.01
C ALA A 428 -15.89 -20.49 -17.32
N ALA A 429 -16.59 -20.30 -18.43
CA ALA A 429 -16.04 -20.49 -19.76
C ALA A 429 -15.44 -19.15 -20.22
N ILE A 430 -14.13 -19.09 -20.39
CA ILE A 430 -13.42 -17.93 -20.91
C ILE A 430 -13.26 -18.09 -22.41
N LYS A 431 -13.74 -17.08 -23.17
CA LYS A 431 -13.52 -16.98 -24.61
C LYS A 431 -12.68 -15.74 -24.89
N SER A 432 -11.44 -15.91 -25.26
CA SER A 432 -10.56 -14.80 -25.65
C SER A 432 -9.47 -15.26 -26.59
N SER A 433 -9.34 -14.58 -27.72
CA SER A 433 -8.27 -14.84 -28.70
C SER A 433 -6.92 -14.26 -28.29
N SER A 434 -6.87 -13.43 -27.25
CA SER A 434 -5.69 -12.65 -26.87
C SER A 434 -5.12 -13.01 -25.49
N VAL A 435 -5.89 -13.64 -24.62
CA VAL A 435 -5.46 -13.96 -23.25
C VAL A 435 -4.29 -14.92 -23.25
N GLN A 436 -3.27 -14.54 -22.49
CA GLN A 436 -2.02 -15.28 -22.31
C GLN A 436 -1.89 -15.82 -20.89
N HIS A 437 -2.37 -15.11 -19.88
CA HIS A 437 -2.19 -15.47 -18.48
C HIS A 437 -3.55 -15.59 -17.78
N ILE A 438 -3.77 -16.70 -17.08
CA ILE A 438 -4.95 -16.95 -16.27
C ILE A 438 -4.52 -17.39 -14.89
N GLN A 439 -5.00 -16.67 -13.88
CA GLN A 439 -4.85 -17.04 -12.47
C GLN A 439 -6.21 -17.32 -11.86
N TYR A 440 -6.31 -18.41 -11.13
CA TYR A 440 -7.50 -18.79 -10.39
C TYR A 440 -7.16 -19.13 -8.96
N GLN A 441 -7.91 -18.56 -8.02
CA GLN A 441 -7.84 -18.94 -6.61
C GLN A 441 -9.26 -19.10 -6.08
N GLY A 442 -9.59 -20.22 -5.42
CA GLY A 442 -10.94 -20.42 -4.89
C GLY A 442 -11.13 -21.74 -4.15
N LYS A 443 -12.38 -22.03 -3.72
CA LYS A 443 -12.69 -23.26 -2.98
C LYS A 443 -12.95 -24.47 -3.89
N THR A 444 -13.83 -24.34 -4.88
CA THR A 444 -14.23 -25.47 -5.73
C THR A 444 -14.50 -25.07 -7.16
N LEU A 445 -13.86 -25.76 -8.09
CA LEU A 445 -14.10 -25.73 -9.53
C LEU A 445 -14.72 -27.04 -9.98
N LYS A 446 -15.86 -27.00 -10.67
CA LYS A 446 -16.45 -28.20 -11.29
C LYS A 446 -15.75 -28.52 -12.62
N LYS A 447 -15.68 -27.52 -13.51
CA LYS A 447 -15.08 -27.63 -14.82
C LYS A 447 -14.54 -26.27 -15.25
N LEU A 448 -13.34 -26.22 -15.79
CA LEU A 448 -12.74 -25.05 -16.38
C LEU A 448 -12.31 -25.40 -17.81
N SER A 449 -12.79 -24.64 -18.78
CA SER A 449 -12.48 -24.84 -20.18
C SER A 449 -11.73 -23.64 -20.74
N PHE A 450 -10.58 -23.90 -21.31
CA PHE A 450 -9.71 -22.91 -21.96
C PHE A 450 -9.63 -23.11 -23.48
N SER A 451 -10.50 -23.93 -24.06
CA SER A 451 -10.48 -24.28 -25.49
C SER A 451 -10.60 -23.07 -26.42
N LYS A 452 -11.18 -21.98 -25.93
CA LYS A 452 -11.33 -20.71 -26.66
C LYS A 452 -10.25 -19.66 -26.33
N CYS A 453 -9.15 -20.08 -25.69
CA CYS A 453 -8.00 -19.25 -25.37
C CYS A 453 -6.73 -19.79 -26.06
N PRO A 454 -6.59 -19.68 -27.40
CA PRO A 454 -5.51 -20.32 -28.13
C PRO A 454 -4.11 -19.77 -27.82
N LYS A 455 -4.03 -18.56 -27.27
CA LYS A 455 -2.78 -17.91 -26.88
C LYS A 455 -2.41 -18.11 -25.41
N LEU A 456 -3.17 -18.92 -24.66
CA LEU A 456 -2.87 -19.19 -23.25
C LEU A 456 -1.46 -19.73 -23.10
N TYR A 457 -0.67 -19.02 -22.30
CA TYR A 457 0.74 -19.25 -22.06
C TYR A 457 1.00 -19.71 -20.62
N THR A 458 0.37 -19.02 -19.65
CA THR A 458 0.48 -19.35 -18.22
C THR A 458 -0.89 -19.65 -17.63
N LEU A 459 -0.97 -20.69 -16.81
CA LEU A 459 -2.16 -21.05 -16.04
C LEU A 459 -1.79 -21.36 -14.59
N SER A 460 -2.28 -20.58 -13.67
CA SER A 460 -2.15 -20.84 -12.23
C SER A 460 -3.52 -21.13 -11.62
N ILE A 461 -3.67 -22.27 -10.97
CA ILE A 461 -4.91 -22.68 -10.29
C ILE A 461 -4.57 -23.03 -8.85
N LYS A 462 -5.15 -22.31 -7.89
CA LYS A 462 -5.09 -22.60 -6.46
C LYS A 462 -6.50 -22.77 -5.90
N CYS A 463 -6.87 -23.99 -5.50
CA CYS A 463 -8.21 -24.26 -4.99
C CYS A 463 -8.28 -25.54 -4.15
N THR A 464 -9.32 -25.70 -3.33
CA THR A 464 -9.51 -26.90 -2.52
C THR A 464 -9.89 -28.12 -3.37
N LYS A 465 -10.74 -27.92 -4.39
CA LYS A 465 -11.23 -29.00 -5.25
C LYS A 465 -11.37 -28.58 -6.71
N VAL A 466 -10.80 -29.36 -7.59
CA VAL A 466 -10.97 -29.23 -9.07
C VAL A 466 -11.60 -30.49 -9.63
N GLY A 467 -12.65 -30.35 -10.43
CA GLY A 467 -13.28 -31.47 -11.17
C GLY A 467 -12.49 -31.82 -12.43
N THR A 468 -12.61 -31.04 -13.48
CA THR A 468 -11.91 -31.27 -14.75
C THR A 468 -11.24 -30.00 -15.26
N VAL A 469 -9.96 -30.08 -15.61
CA VAL A 469 -9.22 -29.07 -16.35
C VAL A 469 -8.89 -29.62 -17.72
N ASN A 470 -9.45 -29.04 -18.80
CA ASN A 470 -9.19 -29.48 -20.16
C ASN A 470 -8.36 -28.44 -20.91
N LEU A 471 -7.12 -28.77 -21.20
CA LEU A 471 -6.11 -27.94 -21.86
C LEU A 471 -5.73 -28.43 -23.25
N ARG A 472 -6.43 -29.43 -23.80
CA ARG A 472 -6.07 -30.08 -25.08
C ARG A 472 -5.84 -29.10 -26.23
N SER A 473 -6.60 -28.02 -26.27
CA SER A 473 -6.51 -26.99 -27.32
C SER A 473 -5.45 -25.90 -27.06
N ASN A 474 -4.83 -25.89 -25.89
CA ASN A 474 -3.93 -24.82 -25.46
C ASN A 474 -2.47 -25.17 -25.82
N LYS A 475 -2.16 -25.22 -27.11
CA LYS A 475 -0.84 -25.67 -27.62
C LYS A 475 0.33 -24.75 -27.27
N ARG A 476 0.06 -23.51 -26.83
CA ARG A 476 1.07 -22.53 -26.41
C ARG A 476 1.29 -22.50 -24.90
N LEU A 477 0.64 -23.37 -24.13
CA LEU A 477 0.80 -23.40 -22.70
C LEU A 477 2.22 -23.86 -22.33
N HIS A 478 2.97 -22.97 -21.66
CA HIS A 478 4.33 -23.19 -21.20
C HIS A 478 4.36 -23.45 -19.70
N TYR A 479 3.49 -22.77 -18.95
CA TYR A 479 3.51 -22.78 -17.50
C TYR A 479 2.15 -23.20 -16.96
N MET A 480 2.14 -24.16 -16.04
CA MET A 480 0.93 -24.52 -15.31
C MET A 480 1.27 -24.87 -13.88
N THR A 481 0.64 -24.17 -12.95
CA THR A 481 0.61 -24.53 -11.53
C THR A 481 -0.80 -24.96 -11.18
N LEU A 482 -0.95 -26.15 -10.61
CA LEU A 482 -2.20 -26.67 -10.10
C LEU A 482 -2.03 -27.12 -8.66
N ASN A 483 -2.39 -26.21 -7.75
CA ASN A 483 -2.43 -26.45 -6.32
C ASN A 483 -3.87 -26.76 -5.91
N SER A 484 -4.20 -28.04 -5.69
CA SER A 484 -5.55 -28.46 -5.30
C SER A 484 -5.52 -29.76 -4.52
N LYS A 485 -6.04 -29.74 -3.27
CA LYS A 485 -6.15 -30.93 -2.41
C LYS A 485 -6.93 -32.09 -3.05
N LYS A 486 -7.82 -31.81 -4.01
CA LYS A 486 -8.64 -32.84 -4.67
C LYS A 486 -8.87 -32.47 -6.13
N THR A 487 -8.12 -33.08 -7.03
CA THR A 487 -8.25 -32.90 -8.47
C THR A 487 -8.87 -34.15 -9.11
N GLY A 488 -9.88 -33.96 -9.94
CA GLY A 488 -10.55 -35.03 -10.68
C GLY A 488 -9.76 -35.45 -11.92
N LYS A 489 -9.77 -34.63 -12.97
CA LYS A 489 -9.13 -34.92 -14.25
C LYS A 489 -8.37 -33.71 -14.81
N VAL A 490 -7.15 -33.95 -15.27
CA VAL A 490 -6.39 -32.98 -16.07
C VAL A 490 -6.13 -33.60 -17.44
N VAL A 491 -6.48 -32.87 -18.51
CA VAL A 491 -6.23 -33.24 -19.91
C VAL A 491 -5.19 -32.28 -20.46
N TYR A 492 -4.00 -32.78 -20.73
CA TYR A 492 -2.88 -31.96 -21.16
C TYR A 492 -2.90 -31.69 -22.68
N PRO A 493 -2.40 -30.52 -23.11
CA PRO A 493 -2.22 -30.22 -24.53
C PRO A 493 -1.02 -30.97 -25.09
N LYS A 494 -0.94 -31.09 -26.44
CA LYS A 494 0.31 -31.45 -27.10
C LYS A 494 1.21 -30.22 -27.13
N VAL A 495 2.24 -30.19 -26.30
CA VAL A 495 3.23 -29.10 -26.22
C VAL A 495 4.63 -29.65 -26.48
N SER A 496 5.54 -28.77 -26.89
CA SER A 496 6.96 -29.11 -26.95
C SER A 496 7.47 -29.35 -25.55
N THR A 497 8.17 -30.43 -25.32
CA THR A 497 8.88 -30.71 -24.07
C THR A 497 10.35 -30.26 -24.13
N LYS A 498 10.76 -29.61 -25.24
CA LYS A 498 12.08 -29.01 -25.40
C LYS A 498 12.17 -27.80 -24.47
N GLY A 499 13.19 -27.74 -23.66
CA GLY A 499 13.38 -26.67 -22.70
C GLY A 499 12.67 -26.85 -21.34
N TRP A 500 12.05 -27.99 -21.07
CA TRP A 500 11.55 -28.30 -19.73
C TRP A 500 12.70 -28.48 -18.75
N HIS A 501 12.64 -27.75 -17.65
CA HIS A 501 13.57 -27.82 -16.53
C HIS A 501 12.87 -28.33 -15.29
N ASP A 502 13.63 -28.87 -14.36
CA ASP A 502 13.12 -29.30 -13.07
C ASP A 502 12.89 -28.09 -12.18
N CYS A 503 11.68 -27.94 -11.68
CA CYS A 503 11.34 -26.83 -10.79
C CYS A 503 12.00 -26.94 -9.39
N CYS A 504 12.60 -28.08 -9.06
CA CYS A 504 13.26 -28.28 -7.78
C CYS A 504 14.71 -27.76 -7.74
N ASP A 505 15.33 -27.54 -8.87
CA ASP A 505 16.68 -26.95 -8.94
C ASP A 505 16.66 -25.42 -8.82
N LEU A 506 15.50 -24.84 -8.48
CA LEU A 506 15.18 -23.43 -8.64
C LEU A 506 15.05 -22.66 -7.32
N VAL A 507 15.54 -23.23 -6.22
CA VAL A 507 15.36 -22.67 -4.85
C VAL A 507 16.18 -21.40 -4.59
N GLU A 508 17.13 -21.03 -5.44
CA GLU A 508 18.03 -19.90 -5.19
C GLU A 508 18.14 -18.85 -6.31
N THR A 509 17.31 -18.91 -7.35
CA THR A 509 17.36 -17.90 -8.42
C THR A 509 16.10 -17.06 -8.46
N ASN A 510 16.25 -15.73 -8.50
CA ASN A 510 15.14 -14.79 -8.70
C ASN A 510 14.44 -15.10 -10.02
N TYR A 511 13.14 -15.40 -9.93
CA TYR A 511 12.34 -15.76 -11.11
C TYR A 511 11.73 -14.53 -11.72
N TYR A 512 12.03 -14.33 -12.98
CA TYR A 512 11.36 -13.35 -13.82
C TYR A 512 10.26 -14.03 -14.62
N LYS A 513 9.06 -13.50 -14.57
CA LYS A 513 7.89 -14.05 -15.29
C LYS A 513 8.03 -13.93 -16.80
N ASN A 514 8.86 -13.01 -17.26
CA ASN A 514 9.12 -12.74 -18.67
C ASN A 514 10.39 -11.88 -18.84
N LEU A 515 10.81 -11.70 -20.09
CA LEU A 515 12.00 -10.92 -20.45
C LEU A 515 11.88 -9.44 -20.02
N ASP A 516 10.68 -8.86 -20.04
CA ASP A 516 10.47 -7.45 -19.66
C ASP A 516 10.66 -7.26 -18.15
N GLU A 517 10.21 -8.22 -17.34
CA GLU A 517 10.45 -8.21 -15.88
C GLU A 517 11.95 -8.33 -15.57
N TYR A 518 12.66 -9.21 -16.27
CA TYR A 518 14.12 -9.36 -16.14
C TYR A 518 14.89 -8.09 -16.50
N LYS A 519 14.54 -7.43 -17.61
CA LYS A 519 15.22 -6.21 -18.07
C LYS A 519 14.97 -5.00 -17.15
N ASN A 520 13.85 -4.99 -16.44
CA ASN A 520 13.47 -3.90 -15.54
C ASN A 520 13.93 -4.12 -14.09
N ASP A 521 14.59 -5.24 -13.79
CA ASP A 521 15.15 -5.50 -12.48
C ASP A 521 16.62 -5.04 -12.43
N PRO A 522 16.96 -4.01 -11.65
CA PRO A 522 18.33 -3.49 -11.55
C PRO A 522 19.31 -4.51 -10.93
N ASP A 523 18.79 -5.50 -10.19
CA ASP A 523 19.57 -6.56 -9.54
C ASP A 523 19.69 -7.83 -10.39
N ALA A 524 19.14 -7.85 -11.61
CA ALA A 524 19.19 -8.99 -12.51
C ALA A 524 20.63 -9.33 -12.89
N LYS A 525 21.09 -10.47 -12.43
CA LYS A 525 22.42 -11.00 -12.77
C LYS A 525 22.31 -12.30 -13.57
N GLY A 526 23.00 -12.36 -14.70
CA GLY A 526 23.10 -13.59 -15.50
C GLY A 526 22.27 -13.57 -16.78
N VAL A 527 22.07 -14.75 -17.37
CA VAL A 527 21.36 -14.93 -18.64
C VAL A 527 19.88 -15.27 -18.34
N TYR A 528 18.97 -14.48 -18.89
CA TYR A 528 17.55 -14.83 -18.87
C TYR A 528 17.32 -16.20 -19.52
N LYS A 529 16.70 -17.11 -18.77
CA LYS A 529 16.28 -18.41 -19.26
C LYS A 529 14.77 -18.55 -19.06
N GLU A 530 14.04 -18.71 -20.15
CA GLU A 530 12.62 -19.02 -20.10
C GLU A 530 12.44 -20.51 -19.79
N TYR A 531 11.82 -20.78 -18.65
CA TYR A 531 11.56 -22.17 -18.22
C TYR A 531 10.14 -22.60 -18.61
N VAL A 532 10.02 -23.82 -19.09
CA VAL A 532 8.73 -24.45 -19.39
C VAL A 532 8.49 -25.54 -18.36
N GLY A 533 7.38 -25.46 -17.63
CA GLY A 533 7.10 -26.45 -16.59
C GLY A 533 5.63 -26.55 -16.19
N TYR A 534 5.27 -27.73 -15.72
CA TYR A 534 3.97 -27.99 -15.11
C TYR A 534 4.16 -28.55 -13.70
N THR A 535 3.69 -27.81 -12.71
CA THR A 535 3.74 -28.21 -11.31
C THR A 535 2.37 -28.67 -10.85
N LEU A 536 2.29 -29.90 -10.32
CA LEU A 536 1.10 -30.45 -9.68
C LEU A 536 1.44 -30.64 -8.19
N GLU A 537 0.97 -29.75 -7.34
CA GLU A 537 1.23 -29.83 -5.91
C GLU A 537 0.42 -30.95 -5.22
N TYR A 538 -0.67 -31.38 -5.86
CA TYR A 538 -1.50 -32.48 -5.38
C TYR A 538 -1.91 -33.38 -6.54
N PRO A 539 -1.79 -34.70 -6.40
CA PRO A 539 -2.01 -35.63 -7.50
C PRO A 539 -3.46 -35.64 -7.99
N THR A 540 -3.61 -35.78 -9.31
CA THR A 540 -4.92 -35.88 -9.97
C THR A 540 -5.42 -37.32 -10.01
N LYS A 541 -6.73 -37.54 -9.85
CA LYS A 541 -7.33 -38.87 -10.01
C LYS A 541 -7.15 -39.45 -11.41
N ILE A 542 -7.27 -38.64 -12.45
CA ILE A 542 -7.14 -39.03 -13.85
C ILE A 542 -6.18 -38.11 -14.55
N LEU A 543 -5.04 -38.62 -14.99
CA LEU A 543 -4.04 -37.93 -15.77
C LEU A 543 -4.20 -38.29 -17.25
N ASP A 544 -4.62 -37.38 -18.10
CA ASP A 544 -4.81 -37.61 -19.53
C ASP A 544 -3.70 -36.94 -20.33
N ILE A 545 -2.70 -37.72 -20.73
CA ILE A 545 -1.58 -37.32 -21.57
C ILE A 545 -1.68 -37.90 -22.97
N SER A 546 -2.88 -38.29 -23.41
CA SER A 546 -3.10 -38.91 -24.72
C SER A 546 -2.80 -38.00 -25.92
N ALA A 547 -2.50 -36.73 -25.70
CA ALA A 547 -1.99 -35.82 -26.72
C ALA A 547 -0.49 -36.01 -27.02
N TRP A 548 0.26 -36.74 -26.18
CA TRP A 548 1.72 -36.85 -26.28
C TRP A 548 2.15 -38.14 -26.90
N THR A 549 3.19 -38.07 -27.72
CA THR A 549 3.78 -39.24 -28.44
C THR A 549 5.14 -39.63 -27.86
N SER A 550 5.74 -38.80 -27.03
CA SER A 550 7.00 -39.09 -26.30
C SER A 550 7.02 -38.34 -24.96
N LEU A 551 7.86 -38.82 -24.04
CA LEU A 551 8.16 -38.18 -22.74
C LEU A 551 9.68 -38.07 -22.60
N ASN A 552 10.18 -36.88 -22.27
CA ASN A 552 11.59 -36.71 -21.92
C ASN A 552 11.82 -37.00 -20.41
N LYS A 553 13.10 -37.02 -19.99
CA LYS A 553 13.49 -37.31 -18.61
C LYS A 553 12.89 -36.32 -17.62
N THR A 554 12.92 -35.02 -17.94
CA THR A 554 12.40 -33.96 -17.10
C THR A 554 10.88 -34.06 -16.94
N VAL A 555 10.13 -34.31 -18.03
CA VAL A 555 8.67 -34.50 -17.95
C VAL A 555 8.32 -35.68 -17.04
N LYS A 556 9.06 -36.80 -17.18
CA LYS A 556 8.86 -37.96 -16.29
C LYS A 556 9.07 -37.60 -14.83
N ARG A 557 10.12 -36.84 -14.53
CA ARG A 557 10.44 -36.38 -13.18
C ARG A 557 9.38 -35.38 -12.68
N CYS A 558 9.09 -34.30 -13.41
CA CYS A 558 8.14 -33.26 -12.98
C CYS A 558 6.69 -33.74 -12.83
N MET A 559 6.23 -34.64 -13.68
CA MET A 559 4.83 -35.09 -13.65
C MET A 559 4.59 -36.33 -12.78
N PHE A 560 5.62 -37.12 -12.52
CA PHE A 560 5.51 -38.42 -11.87
C PHE A 560 6.49 -38.62 -10.71
N GLY A 561 7.44 -37.70 -10.52
CA GLY A 561 8.48 -37.81 -9.51
C GLY A 561 8.51 -36.72 -8.44
N TYR A 562 7.87 -35.59 -8.72
CA TYR A 562 7.73 -34.47 -7.77
C TYR A 562 6.27 -33.98 -7.77
N GLY A 563 5.63 -34.18 -6.88
CA GLY A 563 4.47 -33.71 -6.24
C GLY A 563 4.40 -34.61 -5.05
N ASP A 564 4.22 -34.10 -3.88
CA ASP A 564 4.13 -34.88 -2.66
C ASP A 564 3.52 -36.27 -2.88
N PHE A 565 4.25 -37.10 -3.56
CA PHE A 565 4.18 -38.52 -3.42
C PHE A 565 4.88 -38.79 -2.08
N ASP A 566 4.27 -38.23 -1.03
CA ASP A 566 4.59 -38.61 0.30
C ASP A 566 4.38 -40.12 0.30
N HIS A 567 5.46 -40.77 0.28
CA HIS A 567 5.90 -42.10 0.03
C HIS A 567 4.92 -43.28 0.22
N GLU A 568 3.65 -43.02 0.51
CA GLU A 568 2.72 -44.09 0.86
C GLU A 568 1.46 -44.24 -0.02
N LYS A 569 0.96 -43.18 -0.71
CA LYS A 569 -0.30 -43.29 -1.48
C LYS A 569 -0.35 -42.43 -2.74
N CYS A 570 -0.23 -43.03 -3.91
CA CYS A 570 -0.52 -42.36 -5.19
C CYS A 570 -2.04 -42.11 -5.33
N ALA A 571 -2.48 -40.85 -5.39
CA ALA A 571 -3.90 -40.52 -5.59
C ALA A 571 -4.35 -40.67 -7.05
N THR A 572 -3.44 -40.81 -8.01
CA THR A 572 -3.77 -41.08 -9.41
C THR A 572 -4.31 -42.50 -9.54
N LYS A 573 -5.52 -42.63 -10.04
CA LYS A 573 -6.19 -43.92 -10.25
C LYS A 573 -6.13 -44.39 -11.70
N LYS A 574 -5.88 -43.46 -12.63
CA LYS A 574 -5.91 -43.73 -14.08
C LYS A 574 -4.99 -42.78 -14.85
N ILE A 575 -4.18 -43.35 -15.73
CA ILE A 575 -3.39 -42.63 -16.73
C ILE A 575 -3.93 -42.96 -18.09
N ILE A 576 -4.22 -41.94 -18.92
CA ILE A 576 -4.65 -42.11 -20.30
C ILE A 576 -3.52 -41.67 -21.20
N ILE A 577 -2.99 -42.62 -22.01
CA ILE A 577 -1.85 -42.41 -22.90
C ILE A 577 -2.26 -42.52 -24.36
N ASN A 578 -1.42 -42.04 -25.28
CA ASN A 578 -1.58 -42.18 -26.70
C ASN A 578 -1.13 -43.59 -27.16
N LYS A 579 -1.91 -44.23 -28.06
CA LYS A 579 -1.48 -45.48 -28.71
C LYS A 579 -0.16 -45.33 -29.45
N LYS A 580 0.13 -44.12 -29.96
CA LYS A 580 1.39 -43.80 -30.68
C LYS A 580 2.52 -43.33 -29.73
N LEU A 581 2.33 -43.42 -28.43
CA LEU A 581 3.40 -43.10 -27.48
C LEU A 581 4.59 -44.05 -27.71
N ARG A 582 5.81 -43.50 -27.71
CA ARG A 582 7.05 -44.23 -27.92
C ARG A 582 7.14 -45.47 -27.02
N LYS A 583 7.54 -46.63 -27.55
CA LYS A 583 7.57 -47.92 -26.83
C LYS A 583 8.29 -47.84 -25.48
N ALA A 584 9.46 -47.19 -25.43
CA ALA A 584 10.21 -47.00 -24.19
C ALA A 584 9.43 -46.22 -23.14
N ASP A 585 8.68 -45.19 -23.53
CA ASP A 585 7.86 -44.38 -22.61
C ASP A 585 6.61 -45.13 -22.17
N LYS A 586 6.01 -45.95 -23.01
CA LYS A 586 4.95 -46.87 -22.61
C LYS A 586 5.44 -47.87 -21.55
N LYS A 587 6.62 -48.49 -21.79
CA LYS A 587 7.23 -49.42 -20.84
C LYS A 587 7.49 -48.75 -19.50
N TRP A 588 7.99 -47.52 -19.52
CA TRP A 588 8.24 -46.73 -18.31
C TRP A 588 6.94 -46.43 -17.57
N ILE A 589 5.87 -45.93 -18.25
CA ILE A 589 4.57 -45.65 -17.61
C ILE A 589 3.94 -46.93 -17.05
N LYS A 590 4.02 -48.05 -17.76
CA LYS A 590 3.49 -49.33 -17.24
C LYS A 590 4.23 -49.78 -15.99
N LYS A 591 5.56 -49.61 -15.91
CA LYS A 591 6.36 -49.89 -14.72
C LYS A 591 5.95 -48.98 -13.55
N PHE A 592 5.81 -47.66 -13.77
CA PHE A 592 5.31 -46.71 -12.81
C PHE A 592 3.90 -47.08 -12.32
N ALA A 593 3.00 -47.35 -13.24
CA ALA A 593 1.62 -47.71 -12.95
C ALA A 593 1.48 -48.99 -12.12
N LYS A 594 2.33 -49.99 -12.38
CA LYS A 594 2.39 -51.25 -11.60
C LYS A 594 2.82 -50.96 -10.15
N LYS A 595 3.88 -50.15 -9.97
CA LYS A 595 4.36 -49.75 -8.62
C LYS A 595 3.28 -49.07 -7.79
N TRP A 596 2.45 -48.26 -8.40
CA TRP A 596 1.48 -47.40 -7.71
C TRP A 596 0.02 -47.86 -7.87
N HIS A 597 -0.23 -49.06 -8.37
CA HIS A 597 -1.57 -49.62 -8.63
C HIS A 597 -2.47 -48.73 -9.47
N VAL A 598 -1.93 -48.11 -10.51
CA VAL A 598 -2.61 -47.14 -11.38
C VAL A 598 -3.07 -47.83 -12.68
N LYS A 599 -4.33 -47.65 -13.10
CA LYS A 599 -4.86 -48.15 -14.37
C LYS A 599 -4.30 -47.33 -15.53
N VAL A 600 -3.69 -47.99 -16.52
CA VAL A 600 -3.27 -47.36 -17.80
C VAL A 600 -4.30 -47.67 -18.86
N VAL A 601 -4.71 -46.65 -19.64
CA VAL A 601 -5.64 -46.79 -20.76
C VAL A 601 -5.04 -46.10 -21.96
N GLU A 602 -4.94 -46.84 -23.05
CA GLU A 602 -4.49 -46.33 -24.37
C GLU A 602 -5.68 -45.71 -25.11
N LYS A 603 -5.50 -44.54 -25.69
CA LYS A 603 -6.44 -43.86 -26.58
C LYS A 603 -5.80 -43.60 -27.94
N LEU A 604 -6.63 -43.59 -28.96
CA LEU A 604 -6.22 -43.17 -30.33
C LEU A 604 -5.78 -41.72 -30.36
#